data_daf8839de7c3201bfc5be3437b0c3ca5
#
_entry.id   daf8839de7c3201bfc5be3437b0c3ca5
#
_cell.length_a   1.000
_cell.length_b   1.000
_cell.length_c   1.000
_cell.angle_alpha   90.00
_cell.angle_beta   90.00
_cell.angle_gamma   90.00
#
_symmetry.space_group_name_H-M   'P 1'
#
loop_
_entity.id
_entity.type
_entity.pdbx_description
1 polymer ?
#
loop_
_entity_poly.entity_id
_entity_poly.type
_entity_poly.pdbx_seq_one_letter_code
_entity_poly.pdbx_strand_id
1 'polypeptide(L)'
;VIANRLIPLLCYRIHYQYMLGNYPVGGKFGRYGGKYMPETLFPAIDELESAYEKYRNDHEFQKELSSYLTEYAGRPTPLYFAKNLTEHAGGAKIYLKREDLLHGGAHKTNNTLGQALLAKKMGKKRIIAETGAGQHGVGTAIACAVLGLPAEIYMGAKDVERQKLNVFRMKLLGAKVHTVQSGSKTLKDAINEAIRDWIANVKTTYYLIGSAVGPHPYPMIVRDFQSVIGHEIKQQMQEFEGRLPDVVVACVGGGSNAIGSFYPFIDDTDVILCGVEAGGEGIKSGKHSATLAAGSEGVLHGMFTYLLQDECGQVIETHSISAGLDYPGVGPEHAMLKVTKRARYVTCTDDEAVQGFLTLSRLEGIIPALEPSHAISYSMELAKEMDKDDIIVVTLSGRGDKDVQLVQDYLDKSNGAKKKKEKHAK
;
A
#
# COMPACT_ATOMS: atom_id res chain seq x y z
N VAL A 1 0.75 39.69 -23.19
CA VAL A 1 -0.21 38.82 -22.47
C VAL A 1 0.26 37.36 -22.42
N ILE A 2 1.18 36.92 -23.30
CA ILE A 2 1.69 35.53 -23.36
C ILE A 2 2.88 35.31 -22.40
N ALA A 3 3.67 36.36 -22.09
CA ALA A 3 4.88 36.26 -21.26
C ALA A 3 4.59 35.99 -19.75
N ASN A 4 3.43 36.44 -19.25
CA ASN A 4 3.10 36.29 -17.81
C ASN A 4 2.51 34.92 -17.42
N ARG A 5 2.22 34.02 -18.37
CA ARG A 5 1.76 32.65 -18.09
C ARG A 5 2.86 31.59 -18.11
N LEU A 6 4.02 31.89 -18.71
CA LEU A 6 5.12 30.93 -18.84
C LEU A 6 6.08 30.96 -17.61
N ILE A 7 6.21 32.11 -16.94
CA ILE A 7 7.11 32.25 -15.79
C ILE A 7 6.66 31.37 -14.58
N PRO A 8 5.38 31.28 -14.20
CA PRO A 8 4.95 30.36 -13.12
C PRO A 8 5.14 28.89 -13.47
N LEU A 9 4.96 28.51 -14.75
CA LEU A 9 5.13 27.11 -15.20
C LEU A 9 6.61 26.71 -15.27
N LEU A 10 7.50 27.62 -15.65
CA LEU A 10 8.94 27.39 -15.69
C LEU A 10 9.54 27.33 -14.28
N CYS A 11 9.14 28.25 -13.39
CA CYS A 11 9.52 28.20 -11.95
C CYS A 11 8.98 26.94 -11.26
N TYR A 12 7.75 26.50 -11.60
CA TYR A 12 7.18 25.27 -11.08
C TYR A 12 7.93 24.02 -11.59
N ARG A 13 8.30 23.98 -12.89
CA ARG A 13 9.11 22.90 -13.48
C ARG A 13 10.51 22.84 -12.89
N ILE A 14 11.18 23.98 -12.69
CA ILE A 14 12.53 24.05 -12.10
C ILE A 14 12.46 23.61 -10.63
N HIS A 15 11.49 24.07 -9.86
CA HIS A 15 11.29 23.65 -8.47
C HIS A 15 10.96 22.16 -8.34
N TYR A 16 10.17 21.63 -9.30
CA TYR A 16 9.79 20.23 -9.39
C TYR A 16 10.99 19.31 -9.68
N GLN A 17 11.86 19.70 -10.60
CA GLN A 17 13.06 18.94 -10.99
C GLN A 17 14.07 18.81 -9.85
N TYR A 18 14.17 19.84 -8.98
CA TYR A 18 15.02 19.80 -7.78
C TYR A 18 14.41 19.00 -6.61
N MET A 19 13.09 18.81 -6.58
CA MET A 19 12.41 18.13 -5.47
C MET A 19 12.35 16.60 -5.61
N LEU A 20 12.40 16.04 -6.81
CA LEU A 20 12.05 14.64 -7.05
C LEU A 20 13.25 13.66 -7.08
N GLY A 21 14.44 14.11 -7.37
CA GLY A 21 15.58 13.22 -7.60
C GLY A 21 16.25 12.63 -6.35
N ASN A 22 16.14 13.25 -5.15
CA ASN A 22 16.97 12.90 -3.99
C ASN A 22 16.22 12.81 -2.65
N TYR A 23 14.94 12.47 -2.62
CA TYR A 23 14.21 12.32 -1.38
C TYR A 23 14.33 10.91 -0.77
N PRO A 24 14.34 10.80 0.58
CA PRO A 24 14.22 11.88 1.58
C PRO A 24 15.53 12.66 1.78
N VAL A 25 15.41 13.96 2.10
CA VAL A 25 16.53 14.80 2.53
C VAL A 25 16.37 15.07 4.03
N GLY A 26 17.38 14.71 4.83
CA GLY A 26 17.29 14.82 6.29
C GLY A 26 16.09 14.09 6.89
N GLY A 27 15.73 12.94 6.30
CA GLY A 27 14.59 12.13 6.74
C GLY A 27 13.20 12.65 6.33
N LYS A 28 13.13 13.62 5.40
CA LYS A 28 11.87 14.27 5.00
C LYS A 28 11.66 14.24 3.49
N PHE A 29 10.39 14.07 3.08
CA PHE A 29 9.88 14.24 1.73
C PHE A 29 9.24 15.63 1.63
N GLY A 30 10.02 16.64 1.21
CA GLY A 30 9.65 18.04 1.40
C GLY A 30 9.51 18.35 2.90
N ARG A 31 8.31 18.71 3.36
CA ARG A 31 8.04 18.92 4.79
C ARG A 31 7.51 17.69 5.53
N TYR A 32 7.13 16.64 4.81
CA TYR A 32 6.53 15.42 5.38
C TYR A 32 7.59 14.39 5.79
N GLY A 33 7.22 13.44 6.64
CA GLY A 33 8.14 12.44 7.20
C GLY A 33 8.73 12.87 8.52
N GLY A 34 10.02 12.66 8.73
CA GLY A 34 10.72 12.99 9.97
C GLY A 34 10.70 11.86 11.00
N LYS A 35 11.17 12.14 12.21
CA LYS A 35 11.33 11.20 13.33
C LYS A 35 10.55 11.73 14.55
N TYR A 36 9.22 11.64 14.54
CA TYR A 36 8.34 12.10 15.63
C TYR A 36 8.08 10.97 16.63
N MET A 37 9.14 10.51 17.28
CA MET A 37 9.11 9.38 18.20
C MET A 37 9.63 9.76 19.58
N PRO A 38 9.29 9.00 20.65
CA PRO A 38 9.93 9.17 21.96
C PRO A 38 11.45 9.06 21.86
N GLU A 39 12.18 9.86 22.63
CA GLU A 39 13.65 9.91 22.63
C GLU A 39 14.28 8.53 22.88
N THR A 40 13.62 7.68 23.64
CA THR A 40 14.07 6.30 23.92
C THR A 40 14.20 5.41 22.68
N LEU A 41 13.53 5.76 21.58
CA LEU A 41 13.61 5.03 20.30
C LEU A 41 14.66 5.58 19.33
N PHE A 42 15.21 6.79 19.55
CA PHE A 42 16.21 7.37 18.64
C PHE A 42 17.40 6.45 18.40
N PRO A 43 18.02 5.82 19.43
CA PRO A 43 19.12 4.90 19.18
C PRO A 43 18.77 3.73 18.26
N ALA A 44 17.55 3.20 18.33
CA ALA A 44 17.11 2.11 17.45
C ALA A 44 16.83 2.57 16.03
N ILE A 45 16.27 3.76 15.88
CA ILE A 45 16.03 4.39 14.58
C ILE A 45 17.36 4.71 13.89
N ASP A 46 18.33 5.26 14.63
CA ASP A 46 19.65 5.60 14.10
C ASP A 46 20.48 4.35 13.76
N GLU A 47 20.34 3.27 14.56
CA GLU A 47 20.90 1.95 14.24
C GLU A 47 20.31 1.41 12.93
N LEU A 48 18.97 1.51 12.77
CA LEU A 48 18.27 1.08 11.56
C LEU A 48 18.71 1.89 10.33
N GLU A 49 18.76 3.22 10.45
CA GLU A 49 19.19 4.11 9.37
C GLU A 49 20.61 3.79 8.93
N SER A 50 21.53 3.69 9.88
CA SER A 50 22.94 3.34 9.62
C SER A 50 23.09 1.96 8.98
N ALA A 51 22.33 0.98 9.45
CA ALA A 51 22.33 -0.37 8.87
C ALA A 51 21.76 -0.34 7.44
N TYR A 52 20.65 0.37 7.22
CA TYR A 52 20.05 0.45 5.89
C TYR A 52 20.99 1.16 4.89
N GLU A 53 21.58 2.30 5.26
CA GLU A 53 22.55 2.99 4.41
C GLU A 53 23.76 2.10 4.05
N LYS A 54 24.22 1.26 4.98
CA LYS A 54 25.28 0.29 4.73
C LYS A 54 24.83 -0.78 3.72
N TYR A 55 23.64 -1.36 3.90
CA TYR A 55 23.22 -2.55 3.15
C TYR A 55 22.48 -2.24 1.86
N ARG A 56 21.84 -1.06 1.70
CA ARG A 56 21.06 -0.72 0.50
C ARG A 56 21.86 -0.82 -0.81
N ASN A 57 23.17 -0.57 -0.77
CA ASN A 57 24.07 -0.65 -1.92
C ASN A 57 25.10 -1.78 -1.78
N ASP A 58 25.02 -2.62 -0.75
CA ASP A 58 25.91 -3.76 -0.56
C ASP A 58 25.59 -4.86 -1.54
N HIS A 59 26.59 -5.27 -2.34
CA HIS A 59 26.43 -6.24 -3.43
C HIS A 59 25.95 -7.60 -2.92
N GLU A 60 26.46 -8.09 -1.80
CA GLU A 60 26.11 -9.40 -1.25
C GLU A 60 24.68 -9.37 -0.68
N PHE A 61 24.29 -8.27 -0.03
CA PHE A 61 22.92 -8.10 0.44
C PHE A 61 21.93 -8.08 -0.73
N GLN A 62 22.23 -7.31 -1.78
CA GLN A 62 21.34 -7.20 -2.95
C GLN A 62 21.26 -8.51 -3.72
N LYS A 63 22.35 -9.25 -3.84
CA LYS A 63 22.38 -10.58 -4.46
C LYS A 63 21.55 -11.59 -3.66
N GLU A 64 21.69 -11.61 -2.33
CA GLU A 64 20.91 -12.50 -1.46
C GLU A 64 19.42 -12.15 -1.52
N LEU A 65 19.06 -10.87 -1.46
CA LEU A 65 17.67 -10.39 -1.60
C LEU A 65 17.10 -10.77 -2.98
N SER A 66 17.86 -10.57 -4.05
CA SER A 66 17.45 -10.91 -5.42
C SER A 66 17.17 -12.41 -5.54
N SER A 67 18.02 -13.29 -4.98
CA SER A 67 17.78 -14.74 -4.96
C SER A 67 16.45 -15.07 -4.26
N TYR A 68 16.17 -14.50 -3.08
CA TYR A 68 14.88 -14.70 -2.42
C TYR A 68 13.69 -14.17 -3.25
N LEU A 69 13.84 -13.04 -3.91
CA LEU A 69 12.77 -12.46 -4.73
C LEU A 69 12.51 -13.32 -6.00
N THR A 70 13.54 -13.83 -6.66
CA THR A 70 13.38 -14.59 -7.90
C THR A 70 13.09 -16.07 -7.65
N GLU A 71 13.91 -16.75 -6.86
CA GLU A 71 13.85 -18.21 -6.72
C GLU A 71 12.77 -18.64 -5.72
N TYR A 72 12.50 -17.82 -4.70
CA TYR A 72 11.52 -18.14 -3.66
C TYR A 72 10.19 -17.41 -3.84
N ALA A 73 10.22 -16.10 -4.08
CA ALA A 73 8.99 -15.32 -4.20
C ALA A 73 8.38 -15.34 -5.61
N GLY A 74 9.13 -15.75 -6.64
CA GLY A 74 8.62 -15.94 -8.01
C GLY A 74 8.58 -14.65 -8.84
N ARG A 75 9.54 -13.73 -8.60
CA ARG A 75 9.69 -12.53 -9.46
C ARG A 75 10.48 -12.84 -10.75
N PRO A 76 10.27 -12.07 -11.84
CA PRO A 76 9.32 -10.97 -11.98
C PRO A 76 7.86 -11.44 -12.01
N THR A 77 6.94 -10.68 -11.40
CA THR A 77 5.51 -10.97 -11.55
C THR A 77 5.04 -10.58 -12.96
N PRO A 78 4.07 -11.31 -13.55
CA PRO A 78 3.61 -11.01 -14.90
C PRO A 78 2.97 -9.61 -15.00
N LEU A 79 3.14 -8.98 -16.16
CA LEU A 79 2.29 -7.88 -16.62
C LEU A 79 1.28 -8.48 -17.61
N TYR A 80 0.00 -8.48 -17.26
CA TYR A 80 -1.05 -9.17 -18.00
C TYR A 80 -1.96 -8.17 -18.71
N PHE A 81 -2.12 -8.31 -20.03
CA PHE A 81 -3.11 -7.55 -20.79
C PHE A 81 -4.51 -8.10 -20.51
N ALA A 82 -5.32 -7.32 -19.80
CA ALA A 82 -6.68 -7.69 -19.43
C ALA A 82 -7.64 -7.40 -20.59
N LYS A 83 -7.63 -8.28 -21.59
CA LYS A 83 -8.35 -8.08 -22.85
C LYS A 83 -9.85 -7.91 -22.66
N ASN A 84 -10.48 -8.82 -21.92
CA ASN A 84 -11.93 -8.76 -21.74
C ASN A 84 -12.35 -7.55 -20.91
N LEU A 85 -11.54 -7.15 -19.93
CA LEU A 85 -11.74 -5.94 -19.13
C LEU A 85 -11.60 -4.67 -19.98
N THR A 86 -10.60 -4.63 -20.87
CA THR A 86 -10.38 -3.55 -21.85
C THR A 86 -11.57 -3.41 -22.80
N GLU A 87 -12.02 -4.50 -23.40
CA GLU A 87 -13.19 -4.52 -24.28
C GLU A 87 -14.47 -4.08 -23.54
N HIS A 88 -14.64 -4.50 -22.28
CA HIS A 88 -15.77 -4.09 -21.44
C HIS A 88 -15.74 -2.58 -21.11
N ALA A 89 -14.57 -2.04 -20.78
CA ALA A 89 -14.39 -0.62 -20.52
C ALA A 89 -14.60 0.24 -21.79
N GLY A 90 -14.11 -0.23 -22.95
CA GLY A 90 -14.38 0.39 -24.26
C GLY A 90 -13.48 1.57 -24.64
N GLY A 91 -12.36 1.77 -23.94
CA GLY A 91 -11.36 2.83 -24.20
C GLY A 91 -9.94 2.31 -24.12
N ALA A 92 -9.08 2.92 -23.29
CA ALA A 92 -7.68 2.59 -23.14
C ALA A 92 -7.41 1.13 -22.79
N LYS A 93 -6.26 0.61 -23.21
CA LYS A 93 -5.76 -0.73 -22.85
C LYS A 93 -5.53 -0.82 -21.35
N ILE A 94 -6.01 -1.88 -20.69
CA ILE A 94 -5.80 -2.12 -19.26
C ILE A 94 -4.84 -3.29 -19.08
N TYR A 95 -3.70 -3.02 -18.46
CA TYR A 95 -2.73 -4.02 -18.04
C TYR A 95 -2.76 -4.20 -16.52
N LEU A 96 -2.60 -5.42 -16.04
CA LEU A 96 -2.54 -5.75 -14.62
C LEU A 96 -1.13 -6.20 -14.25
N LYS A 97 -0.48 -5.47 -13.34
CA LYS A 97 0.75 -5.94 -12.70
C LYS A 97 0.39 -6.91 -11.59
N ARG A 98 0.65 -8.20 -11.82
CA ARG A 98 0.11 -9.36 -11.10
C ARG A 98 0.85 -9.66 -9.79
N GLU A 99 0.85 -8.69 -8.84
CA GLU A 99 1.41 -8.91 -7.49
C GLU A 99 0.59 -9.91 -6.64
N ASP A 100 -0.61 -10.24 -7.05
CA ASP A 100 -1.43 -11.33 -6.51
C ASP A 100 -0.83 -12.72 -6.73
N LEU A 101 0.05 -12.88 -7.73
CA LEU A 101 0.76 -14.13 -8.03
C LEU A 101 2.09 -14.26 -7.26
N LEU A 102 2.56 -13.20 -6.61
CA LEU A 102 3.74 -13.27 -5.77
C LEU A 102 3.53 -14.28 -4.63
N HIS A 103 4.57 -15.00 -4.21
CA HIS A 103 4.48 -15.92 -3.08
C HIS A 103 3.87 -15.21 -1.83
N GLY A 104 2.92 -15.86 -1.20
CA GLY A 104 2.10 -15.26 -0.14
C GLY A 104 0.80 -14.60 -0.65
N GLY A 105 0.71 -14.31 -1.95
CA GLY A 105 -0.50 -13.80 -2.61
C GLY A 105 -0.68 -12.29 -2.54
N ALA A 106 0.38 -11.52 -2.29
CA ALA A 106 0.34 -10.06 -2.26
C ALA A 106 1.75 -9.44 -2.33
N HIS A 107 1.82 -8.18 -2.76
CA HIS A 107 3.04 -7.36 -2.81
C HIS A 107 3.82 -7.26 -1.49
N LYS A 108 3.20 -7.58 -0.36
CA LYS A 108 3.82 -7.45 0.98
C LYS A 108 5.11 -8.26 1.11
N THR A 109 5.22 -9.39 0.41
CA THR A 109 6.38 -10.27 0.45
C THR A 109 7.67 -9.58 0.01
N ASN A 110 7.62 -8.61 -0.93
CA ASN A 110 8.79 -7.82 -1.33
C ASN A 110 9.43 -7.13 -0.14
N ASN A 111 8.63 -6.37 0.58
CA ASN A 111 9.06 -5.60 1.74
C ASN A 111 9.44 -6.50 2.92
N THR A 112 8.67 -7.56 3.19
CA THR A 112 8.93 -8.40 4.37
C THR A 112 10.21 -9.22 4.22
N LEU A 113 10.54 -9.70 3.03
CA LEU A 113 11.82 -10.35 2.74
C LEU A 113 12.98 -9.37 2.91
N GLY A 114 12.88 -8.16 2.35
CA GLY A 114 13.92 -7.14 2.46
C GLY A 114 14.18 -6.73 3.91
N GLN A 115 13.13 -6.40 4.66
CA GLN A 115 13.28 -5.98 6.06
C GLN A 115 13.73 -7.15 6.99
N ALA A 116 13.22 -8.36 6.79
CA ALA A 116 13.64 -9.50 7.60
C ALA A 116 15.11 -9.89 7.33
N LEU A 117 15.57 -9.79 6.08
CA LEU A 117 16.97 -9.97 5.73
C LEU A 117 17.85 -8.88 6.38
N LEU A 118 17.42 -7.60 6.30
CA LEU A 118 18.09 -6.50 6.97
C LEU A 118 18.20 -6.73 8.49
N ALA A 119 17.11 -7.12 9.13
CA ALA A 119 17.09 -7.45 10.57
C ALA A 119 18.07 -8.57 10.93
N LYS A 120 18.14 -9.61 10.08
CA LYS A 120 19.11 -10.70 10.24
C LYS A 120 20.55 -10.21 10.15
N LYS A 121 20.86 -9.33 9.17
CA LYS A 121 22.20 -8.71 9.03
C LYS A 121 22.54 -7.77 10.19
N MET A 122 21.54 -7.13 10.81
CA MET A 122 21.68 -6.35 12.04
C MET A 122 21.86 -7.22 13.30
N GLY A 123 21.75 -8.53 13.19
CA GLY A 123 21.86 -9.47 14.32
C GLY A 123 20.67 -9.49 15.28
N LYS A 124 19.52 -8.94 14.87
CA LYS A 124 18.29 -8.96 15.66
C LYS A 124 17.80 -10.41 15.85
N LYS A 125 17.24 -10.69 17.02
CA LYS A 125 16.86 -12.04 17.44
C LYS A 125 15.37 -12.33 17.33
N ARG A 126 14.55 -11.29 17.18
CA ARG A 126 13.09 -11.36 17.11
C ARG A 126 12.57 -10.30 16.16
N ILE A 127 11.55 -10.67 15.40
CA ILE A 127 10.77 -9.76 14.56
C ILE A 127 9.41 -9.55 15.20
N ILE A 128 8.98 -8.29 15.27
CA ILE A 128 7.58 -7.96 15.55
C ILE A 128 6.98 -7.21 14.35
N ALA A 129 5.69 -7.38 14.14
CA ALA A 129 4.95 -6.69 13.09
C ALA A 129 3.50 -6.44 13.51
N GLU A 130 2.87 -5.47 12.89
CA GLU A 130 1.43 -5.24 12.95
C GLU A 130 0.73 -5.78 11.71
N THR A 131 -0.58 -6.01 11.78
CA THR A 131 -1.38 -6.32 10.58
C THR A 131 -2.86 -5.99 10.78
N GLY A 132 -3.53 -5.52 9.72
CA GLY A 132 -4.99 -5.36 9.64
C GLY A 132 -5.62 -6.47 8.80
N ALA A 133 -5.54 -6.42 7.48
CA ALA A 133 -6.04 -7.46 6.58
C ALA A 133 -5.33 -8.83 6.71
N GLY A 134 -4.26 -8.91 7.51
CA GLY A 134 -3.50 -10.14 7.71
C GLY A 134 -2.40 -10.38 6.67
N GLN A 135 -2.42 -9.73 5.52
CA GLN A 135 -1.44 -9.99 4.46
C GLN A 135 -0.02 -9.59 4.83
N HIS A 136 0.16 -8.48 5.57
CA HIS A 136 1.47 -8.12 6.09
C HIS A 136 1.97 -9.13 7.12
N GLY A 137 1.10 -9.55 8.03
CA GLY A 137 1.42 -10.59 9.02
C GLY A 137 1.81 -11.92 8.36
N VAL A 138 1.07 -12.35 7.33
CA VAL A 138 1.42 -13.56 6.56
C VAL A 138 2.76 -13.39 5.85
N GLY A 139 3.00 -12.25 5.18
CA GLY A 139 4.30 -11.97 4.55
C GLY A 139 5.45 -11.96 5.55
N THR A 140 5.26 -11.37 6.74
CA THR A 140 6.25 -11.39 7.83
C THR A 140 6.51 -12.82 8.31
N ALA A 141 5.46 -13.60 8.54
CA ALA A 141 5.61 -15.01 8.96
C ALA A 141 6.35 -15.84 7.90
N ILE A 142 6.06 -15.63 6.59
CA ILE A 142 6.78 -16.27 5.47
C ILE A 142 8.27 -15.88 5.51
N ALA A 143 8.59 -14.59 5.55
CA ALA A 143 9.97 -14.12 5.55
C ALA A 143 10.75 -14.61 6.77
N CYS A 144 10.11 -14.60 7.94
CA CYS A 144 10.74 -15.09 9.17
C CYS A 144 10.96 -16.61 9.16
N ALA A 145 10.01 -17.38 8.62
CA ALA A 145 10.17 -18.83 8.50
C ALA A 145 11.35 -19.21 7.61
N VAL A 146 11.47 -18.59 6.40
CA VAL A 146 12.56 -18.91 5.47
C VAL A 146 13.92 -18.40 5.97
N LEU A 147 13.96 -17.31 6.74
CA LEU A 147 15.20 -16.74 7.27
C LEU A 147 15.58 -17.28 8.67
N GLY A 148 14.73 -18.12 9.27
CA GLY A 148 14.97 -18.71 10.59
C GLY A 148 14.86 -17.71 11.75
N LEU A 149 13.94 -16.74 11.69
CA LEU A 149 13.73 -15.73 12.72
C LEU A 149 12.38 -15.92 13.42
N PRO A 150 12.30 -15.81 14.77
CA PRO A 150 11.03 -15.77 15.47
C PRO A 150 10.20 -14.55 15.10
N ALA A 151 8.89 -14.74 14.85
CA ALA A 151 7.96 -13.68 14.53
C ALA A 151 6.80 -13.59 15.52
N GLU A 152 6.50 -12.37 15.98
CA GLU A 152 5.32 -12.05 16.80
C GLU A 152 4.51 -10.95 16.11
N ILE A 153 3.21 -11.20 15.89
CA ILE A 153 2.38 -10.35 15.04
C ILE A 153 1.21 -9.81 15.85
N TYR A 154 1.06 -8.50 15.89
CA TYR A 154 -0.02 -7.79 16.54
C TYR A 154 -1.17 -7.55 15.57
N MET A 155 -2.39 -7.89 15.98
CA MET A 155 -3.59 -7.74 15.15
C MET A 155 -4.79 -7.36 16.01
N GLY A 156 -5.56 -6.35 15.57
CA GLY A 156 -6.76 -5.92 16.29
C GLY A 156 -7.83 -7.00 16.34
N ALA A 157 -8.58 -7.08 17.46
CA ALA A 157 -9.57 -8.13 17.65
C ALA A 157 -10.67 -8.17 16.58
N LYS A 158 -11.10 -7.00 16.09
CA LYS A 158 -12.05 -6.91 14.96
C LYS A 158 -11.46 -7.54 13.69
N ASP A 159 -10.19 -7.27 13.42
CA ASP A 159 -9.50 -7.77 12.24
C ASP A 159 -9.21 -9.26 12.33
N VAL A 160 -8.90 -9.78 13.53
CA VAL A 160 -8.74 -11.22 13.81
C VAL A 160 -10.01 -11.98 13.41
N GLU A 161 -11.20 -11.45 13.79
CA GLU A 161 -12.47 -12.07 13.43
C GLU A 161 -12.77 -12.02 11.93
N ARG A 162 -12.45 -10.89 11.27
CA ARG A 162 -12.67 -10.72 9.81
C ARG A 162 -11.74 -11.59 8.97
N GLN A 163 -10.54 -11.88 9.47
CA GLN A 163 -9.43 -12.47 8.71
C GLN A 163 -8.89 -13.77 9.32
N LYS A 164 -9.79 -14.63 9.80
CA LYS A 164 -9.45 -15.92 10.48
C LYS A 164 -8.51 -16.80 9.65
N LEU A 165 -8.69 -16.84 8.34
CA LEU A 165 -7.82 -17.60 7.44
C LEU A 165 -6.36 -17.12 7.50
N ASN A 166 -6.13 -15.82 7.45
CA ASN A 166 -4.78 -15.27 7.55
C ASN A 166 -4.17 -15.46 8.93
N VAL A 167 -4.97 -15.38 10.00
CA VAL A 167 -4.52 -15.70 11.37
C VAL A 167 -4.05 -17.16 11.46
N PHE A 168 -4.81 -18.08 10.88
CA PHE A 168 -4.41 -19.49 10.83
C PHE A 168 -3.12 -19.70 10.01
N ARG A 169 -3.00 -19.03 8.84
CA ARG A 169 -1.78 -19.09 8.02
C ARG A 169 -0.55 -18.59 8.76
N MET A 170 -0.64 -17.48 9.50
CA MET A 170 0.46 -16.96 10.34
C MET A 170 0.90 -17.98 11.39
N LYS A 171 -0.06 -18.59 12.10
CA LYS A 171 0.23 -19.62 13.10
C LYS A 171 0.85 -20.88 12.50
N LEU A 172 0.36 -21.31 11.32
CA LEU A 172 0.90 -22.46 10.59
C LEU A 172 2.35 -22.24 10.16
N LEU A 173 2.72 -20.99 9.84
CA LEU A 173 4.09 -20.58 9.51
C LEU A 173 4.97 -20.36 10.74
N GLY A 174 4.48 -20.66 11.94
CA GLY A 174 5.24 -20.58 13.19
C GLY A 174 5.21 -19.21 13.88
N ALA A 175 4.47 -18.23 13.37
CA ALA A 175 4.37 -16.93 14.00
C ALA A 175 3.39 -16.96 15.19
N LYS A 176 3.72 -16.21 16.26
CA LYS A 176 2.81 -15.96 17.37
C LYS A 176 1.95 -14.74 17.08
N VAL A 177 0.63 -14.90 17.19
CA VAL A 177 -0.32 -13.81 16.93
C VAL A 177 -0.89 -13.29 18.24
N HIS A 178 -0.72 -11.99 18.48
CA HIS A 178 -1.25 -11.25 19.62
C HIS A 178 -2.51 -10.49 19.22
N THR A 179 -3.63 -10.82 19.86
CA THR A 179 -4.91 -10.15 19.64
C THR A 179 -5.00 -8.90 20.50
N VAL A 180 -5.08 -7.72 19.87
CA VAL A 180 -5.17 -6.43 20.55
C VAL A 180 -6.62 -6.08 20.85
N GLN A 181 -6.95 -5.91 22.12
CA GLN A 181 -8.32 -5.64 22.62
C GLN A 181 -8.58 -4.16 22.92
N SER A 182 -7.55 -3.31 22.93
CA SER A 182 -7.65 -1.88 23.21
C SER A 182 -8.16 -1.07 22.03
N GLY A 183 -8.68 0.13 22.29
CA GLY A 183 -9.09 1.11 21.29
C GLY A 183 -10.18 0.63 20.36
N SER A 184 -10.09 0.99 19.07
CA SER A 184 -11.00 0.57 18.01
C SER A 184 -10.86 -0.92 17.64
N LYS A 185 -9.82 -1.61 18.15
CA LYS A 185 -9.49 -3.02 17.90
C LYS A 185 -9.17 -3.30 16.42
N THR A 186 -8.54 -2.34 15.75
CA THR A 186 -8.15 -2.37 14.34
C THR A 186 -6.64 -2.17 14.16
N LEU A 187 -6.19 -2.04 12.91
CA LEU A 187 -4.78 -1.84 12.54
C LEU A 187 -4.09 -0.72 13.34
N LYS A 188 -4.77 0.43 13.58
CA LYS A 188 -4.18 1.54 14.36
C LYS A 188 -3.72 1.07 15.75
N ASP A 189 -4.55 0.30 16.44
CA ASP A 189 -4.23 -0.17 17.80
C ASP A 189 -3.19 -1.29 17.79
N ALA A 190 -3.18 -2.11 16.73
CA ALA A 190 -2.11 -3.10 16.51
C ALA A 190 -0.74 -2.43 16.33
N ILE A 191 -0.67 -1.32 15.57
CA ILE A 191 0.55 -0.50 15.42
C ILE A 191 1.00 0.04 16.79
N ASN A 192 0.08 0.63 17.56
CA ASN A 192 0.38 1.18 18.87
C ASN A 192 0.96 0.11 19.82
N GLU A 193 0.41 -1.09 19.81
CA GLU A 193 0.88 -2.18 20.68
C GLU A 193 2.24 -2.72 20.21
N ALA A 194 2.45 -2.87 18.90
CA ALA A 194 3.75 -3.24 18.35
C ALA A 194 4.84 -2.21 18.71
N ILE A 195 4.53 -0.92 18.66
CA ILE A 195 5.47 0.14 19.08
C ILE A 195 5.78 0.05 20.58
N ARG A 196 4.79 -0.25 21.44
CA ARG A 196 5.03 -0.43 22.88
C ARG A 196 5.99 -1.59 23.18
N ASP A 197 5.76 -2.74 22.51
CA ASP A 197 6.67 -3.87 22.63
C ASP A 197 8.07 -3.51 22.12
N TRP A 198 8.15 -2.82 20.97
CA TRP A 198 9.43 -2.41 20.40
C TRP A 198 10.24 -1.54 21.38
N ILE A 199 9.60 -0.53 21.99
CA ILE A 199 10.24 0.34 23.00
C ILE A 199 10.83 -0.50 24.14
N ALA A 200 10.10 -1.50 24.62
CA ALA A 200 10.53 -2.33 25.73
C ALA A 200 11.68 -3.29 25.36
N ASN A 201 11.82 -3.66 24.09
CA ASN A 201 12.70 -4.75 23.65
C ASN A 201 13.64 -4.35 22.49
N VAL A 202 13.89 -3.08 22.30
CA VAL A 202 14.57 -2.48 21.14
C VAL A 202 15.94 -3.10 20.80
N LYS A 203 16.71 -3.55 21.81
CA LYS A 203 18.06 -4.10 21.61
C LYS A 203 18.06 -5.39 20.79
N THR A 204 17.07 -6.23 20.96
CA THR A 204 17.03 -7.58 20.38
C THR A 204 15.93 -7.74 19.32
N THR A 205 15.02 -6.78 19.24
CA THR A 205 13.81 -6.84 18.42
C THR A 205 13.87 -5.86 17.25
N TYR A 206 13.48 -6.33 16.07
CA TYR A 206 13.26 -5.51 14.91
C TYR A 206 11.76 -5.30 14.70
N TYR A 207 11.32 -4.06 14.55
CA TYR A 207 9.95 -3.76 14.16
C TYR A 207 9.87 -3.75 12.63
N LEU A 208 9.21 -4.74 12.05
CA LEU A 208 9.02 -4.90 10.62
C LEU A 208 7.70 -4.25 10.21
N ILE A 209 7.79 -3.01 9.71
CA ILE A 209 6.61 -2.22 9.38
C ILE A 209 5.98 -2.62 8.04
N GLY A 210 4.65 -2.62 7.96
CA GLY A 210 3.90 -3.17 6.84
C GLY A 210 3.61 -2.23 5.69
N SER A 211 3.87 -0.92 5.85
CA SER A 211 3.59 0.06 4.81
C SER A 211 4.65 1.16 4.78
N ALA A 212 4.58 2.04 3.78
CA ALA A 212 5.48 3.18 3.60
C ALA A 212 5.15 4.34 4.58
N VAL A 213 4.95 3.99 5.85
CA VAL A 213 4.56 4.87 6.97
C VAL A 213 5.55 4.76 8.10
N GLY A 214 5.39 5.54 9.16
CA GLY A 214 6.26 5.50 10.32
C GLY A 214 7.41 6.52 10.25
N PRO A 215 8.25 6.56 11.30
CA PRO A 215 9.38 7.48 11.35
C PRO A 215 10.41 7.12 10.29
N HIS A 216 11.16 8.12 9.82
CA HIS A 216 12.35 7.86 9.00
C HIS A 216 13.30 6.91 9.75
N PRO A 217 13.90 5.87 9.10
CA PRO A 217 13.96 5.64 7.65
C PRO A 217 12.87 4.69 7.06
N TYR A 218 11.87 4.27 7.84
CA TYR A 218 10.90 3.25 7.40
C TYR A 218 10.20 3.58 6.07
N PRO A 219 9.68 4.80 5.82
CA PRO A 219 9.02 5.08 4.53
C PRO A 219 9.94 4.86 3.33
N MET A 220 11.23 5.24 3.45
CA MET A 220 12.25 5.02 2.43
C MET A 220 12.55 3.53 2.24
N ILE A 221 12.77 2.79 3.33
CA ILE A 221 13.07 1.35 3.30
C ILE A 221 11.94 0.58 2.58
N VAL A 222 10.69 0.85 2.96
CA VAL A 222 9.52 0.18 2.37
C VAL A 222 9.37 0.55 0.90
N ARG A 223 9.52 1.83 0.55
CA ARG A 223 9.51 2.28 -0.84
C ARG A 223 10.54 1.52 -1.68
N ASP A 224 11.78 1.50 -1.21
CA ASP A 224 12.88 0.92 -1.98
C ASP A 224 12.67 -0.59 -2.20
N PHE A 225 12.24 -1.35 -1.18
CA PHE A 225 11.92 -2.78 -1.36
C PHE A 225 10.68 -3.03 -2.21
N GLN A 226 9.73 -2.09 -2.27
CA GLN A 226 8.55 -2.20 -3.13
C GLN A 226 8.79 -1.68 -4.55
N SER A 227 9.84 -0.88 -4.78
CA SER A 227 10.10 -0.24 -6.09
C SER A 227 10.36 -1.24 -7.22
N VAL A 228 10.70 -2.48 -6.89
CA VAL A 228 10.79 -3.58 -7.85
C VAL A 228 9.51 -3.72 -8.70
N ILE A 229 8.34 -3.37 -8.17
CA ILE A 229 7.07 -3.39 -8.91
C ILE A 229 7.13 -2.43 -10.10
N GLY A 230 7.48 -1.17 -9.86
CA GLY A 230 7.53 -0.15 -10.92
C GLY A 230 8.70 -0.35 -11.88
N HIS A 231 9.85 -0.85 -11.40
CA HIS A 231 10.97 -1.21 -12.30
C HIS A 231 10.57 -2.32 -13.27
N GLU A 232 9.88 -3.35 -12.80
CA GLU A 232 9.38 -4.42 -13.67
C GLU A 232 8.28 -3.92 -14.62
N ILE A 233 7.39 -3.03 -14.17
CA ILE A 233 6.39 -2.40 -15.08
C ILE A 233 7.10 -1.68 -16.22
N LYS A 234 8.11 -0.86 -15.94
CA LYS A 234 8.88 -0.15 -16.98
C LYS A 234 9.49 -1.11 -18.00
N GLN A 235 10.18 -2.13 -17.51
CA GLN A 235 10.82 -3.12 -18.37
C GLN A 235 9.80 -3.87 -19.21
N GLN A 236 8.75 -4.40 -18.60
CA GLN A 236 7.74 -5.21 -19.28
C GLN A 236 6.91 -4.37 -20.27
N MET A 237 6.60 -3.12 -19.96
CA MET A 237 5.93 -2.23 -20.91
C MET A 237 6.80 -1.92 -22.12
N GLN A 238 8.11 -1.72 -21.91
CA GLN A 238 9.04 -1.53 -23.02
C GLN A 238 9.14 -2.79 -23.91
N GLU A 239 9.08 -3.98 -23.31
CA GLU A 239 9.09 -5.25 -24.04
C GLU A 239 7.79 -5.50 -24.81
N PHE A 240 6.63 -5.14 -24.27
CA PHE A 240 5.32 -5.45 -24.83
C PHE A 240 4.79 -4.40 -25.80
N GLU A 241 4.96 -3.12 -25.47
CA GLU A 241 4.36 -2.00 -26.21
C GLU A 241 5.42 -1.04 -26.78
N GLY A 242 6.72 -1.24 -26.48
CA GLY A 242 7.81 -0.37 -26.93
C GLY A 242 7.81 1.02 -26.32
N ARG A 243 6.97 1.27 -25.29
CA ARG A 243 6.82 2.57 -24.61
C ARG A 243 6.40 2.43 -23.16
N LEU A 244 6.48 3.52 -22.42
CA LEU A 244 5.92 3.59 -21.05
C LEU A 244 4.38 3.69 -21.10
N PRO A 245 3.68 3.33 -20.01
CA PRO A 245 2.23 3.52 -19.93
C PRO A 245 1.88 5.00 -19.79
N ASP A 246 0.66 5.37 -20.17
CA ASP A 246 0.16 6.72 -19.98
C ASP A 246 -0.26 6.96 -18.52
N VAL A 247 -0.77 5.92 -17.87
CA VAL A 247 -1.21 6.00 -16.46
C VAL A 247 -0.79 4.76 -15.68
N VAL A 248 -0.26 4.97 -14.47
CA VAL A 248 -0.07 3.91 -13.46
C VAL A 248 -1.07 4.14 -12.33
N VAL A 249 -1.91 3.14 -12.06
CA VAL A 249 -2.97 3.19 -11.04
C VAL A 249 -2.69 2.18 -9.94
N ALA A 250 -2.82 2.60 -8.68
CA ALA A 250 -2.71 1.70 -7.53
C ALA A 250 -3.62 2.15 -6.38
N CYS A 251 -4.12 1.21 -5.57
CA CYS A 251 -4.88 1.54 -4.36
C CYS A 251 -3.97 2.11 -3.27
N VAL A 252 -4.53 3.01 -2.43
CA VAL A 252 -3.78 3.70 -1.37
C VAL A 252 -4.51 3.59 -0.04
N GLY A 253 -3.89 2.84 0.91
CA GLY A 253 -4.12 2.96 2.34
C GLY A 253 -2.89 3.64 2.94
N GLY A 254 -1.97 2.91 3.61
CA GLY A 254 -0.64 3.45 3.92
C GLY A 254 0.24 3.68 2.67
N GLY A 255 -0.11 3.09 1.52
CA GLY A 255 0.41 3.42 0.20
C GLY A 255 1.63 2.63 -0.27
N SER A 256 1.98 1.49 0.36
CA SER A 256 3.22 0.75 0.00
C SER A 256 3.23 0.20 -1.42
N ASN A 257 2.12 -0.40 -1.91
CA ASN A 257 2.05 -0.87 -3.29
C ASN A 257 2.09 0.29 -4.29
N ALA A 258 1.41 1.38 -3.97
CA ALA A 258 1.34 2.55 -4.82
C ALA A 258 2.71 3.24 -4.94
N ILE A 259 3.41 3.49 -3.82
CA ILE A 259 4.74 4.10 -3.91
C ILE A 259 5.76 3.18 -4.59
N GLY A 260 5.66 1.86 -4.40
CA GLY A 260 6.48 0.89 -5.10
C GLY A 260 6.28 0.90 -6.61
N SER A 261 5.03 1.12 -7.05
CA SER A 261 4.69 1.26 -8.46
C SER A 261 5.06 2.64 -9.03
N PHE A 262 4.91 3.71 -8.23
CA PHE A 262 5.08 5.10 -8.68
C PHE A 262 6.54 5.56 -8.68
N TYR A 263 7.31 5.14 -7.67
CA TYR A 263 8.66 5.68 -7.45
C TYR A 263 9.57 5.62 -8.68
N PRO A 264 9.66 4.51 -9.43
CA PRO A 264 10.47 4.47 -10.64
C PRO A 264 9.99 5.41 -11.77
N PHE A 265 8.73 5.87 -11.72
CA PHE A 265 8.16 6.79 -12.70
C PHE A 265 8.14 8.25 -12.27
N ILE A 266 8.71 8.58 -11.09
CA ILE A 266 8.62 9.94 -10.56
C ILE A 266 9.21 10.97 -11.53
N ASP A 267 10.29 10.63 -12.22
CA ASP A 267 10.97 11.51 -13.17
C ASP A 267 10.37 11.42 -14.60
N ASP A 268 9.52 10.44 -14.89
CA ASP A 268 8.81 10.32 -16.16
C ASP A 268 7.53 11.17 -16.12
N THR A 269 7.66 12.46 -16.34
CA THR A 269 6.56 13.44 -16.17
C THR A 269 5.36 13.24 -17.07
N ASP A 270 5.55 12.53 -18.18
CA ASP A 270 4.48 12.19 -19.14
C ASP A 270 3.62 11.01 -18.63
N VAL A 271 4.11 10.22 -17.68
CA VAL A 271 3.34 9.15 -17.04
C VAL A 271 2.53 9.72 -15.88
N ILE A 272 1.22 9.59 -15.95
CA ILE A 272 0.30 10.00 -14.87
C ILE A 272 0.33 8.96 -13.76
N LEU A 273 0.53 9.41 -12.51
CA LEU A 273 0.45 8.57 -11.32
C LEU A 273 -0.89 8.80 -10.63
N CYS A 274 -1.67 7.74 -10.41
CA CYS A 274 -3.01 7.84 -9.84
C CYS A 274 -3.20 6.89 -8.65
N GLY A 275 -3.36 7.44 -7.46
CA GLY A 275 -3.69 6.70 -6.24
C GLY A 275 -5.20 6.66 -6.00
N VAL A 276 -5.74 5.48 -5.69
CA VAL A 276 -7.18 5.30 -5.40
C VAL A 276 -7.36 4.97 -3.92
N GLU A 277 -7.98 5.88 -3.17
CA GLU A 277 -8.26 5.75 -1.76
C GLU A 277 -9.66 5.13 -1.51
N ALA A 278 -9.85 4.52 -0.33
CA ALA A 278 -11.13 3.97 0.06
C ALA A 278 -12.11 5.09 0.46
N GLY A 279 -13.09 5.32 -0.40
CA GLY A 279 -14.19 6.27 -0.18
C GLY A 279 -15.28 5.75 0.75
N GLY A 280 -15.25 4.46 1.15
CA GLY A 280 -16.18 3.85 2.07
C GLY A 280 -17.64 4.01 1.64
N GLU A 281 -18.50 4.48 2.58
CA GLU A 281 -19.90 4.83 2.29
C GLU A 281 -20.04 6.23 1.63
N GLY A 282 -18.94 6.79 1.10
CA GLY A 282 -18.85 8.15 0.53
C GLY A 282 -18.28 9.17 1.53
N ILE A 283 -17.47 10.11 1.02
CA ILE A 283 -16.76 11.11 1.86
C ILE A 283 -17.73 11.89 2.77
N LYS A 284 -18.89 12.29 2.24
CA LYS A 284 -19.90 13.08 3.00
C LYS A 284 -20.53 12.32 4.16
N SER A 285 -20.45 10.99 4.17
CA SER A 285 -20.99 10.16 5.26
C SER A 285 -20.12 10.20 6.52
N GLY A 286 -18.86 10.63 6.40
CA GLY A 286 -17.85 10.54 7.45
C GLY A 286 -17.29 9.11 7.64
N LYS A 287 -17.80 8.12 6.92
CA LYS A 287 -17.36 6.71 6.98
C LYS A 287 -16.50 6.36 5.75
N HIS A 288 -15.25 6.71 5.80
CA HIS A 288 -14.26 6.50 4.74
C HIS A 288 -12.84 6.42 5.32
N SER A 289 -11.85 6.06 4.49
CA SER A 289 -10.43 6.06 4.81
C SER A 289 -9.61 6.88 3.81
N ALA A 290 -10.25 7.86 3.14
CA ALA A 290 -9.63 8.69 2.12
C ALA A 290 -8.84 9.84 2.76
N THR A 291 -7.63 9.54 3.17
CA THR A 291 -6.76 10.44 3.95
C THR A 291 -6.27 11.63 3.14
N LEU A 292 -5.86 11.40 1.89
CA LEU A 292 -5.38 12.49 1.02
C LEU A 292 -6.54 13.33 0.49
N ALA A 293 -7.69 12.72 0.21
CA ALA A 293 -8.84 13.45 -0.31
C ALA A 293 -9.53 14.33 0.75
N ALA A 294 -9.62 13.87 2.00
CA ALA A 294 -10.45 14.49 3.04
C ALA A 294 -9.74 14.76 4.37
N GLY A 295 -8.50 14.33 4.54
CA GLY A 295 -7.72 14.54 5.76
C GLY A 295 -6.99 15.88 5.80
N SER A 296 -6.36 16.13 6.93
CA SER A 296 -5.51 17.30 7.21
C SER A 296 -4.11 16.88 7.64
N GLU A 297 -3.19 17.85 7.66
CA GLU A 297 -1.79 17.60 8.03
C GLU A 297 -1.64 17.44 9.55
N GLY A 298 -0.82 16.47 9.96
CA GLY A 298 -0.52 16.24 11.37
C GLY A 298 0.50 15.11 11.57
N VAL A 299 0.70 14.73 12.81
CA VAL A 299 1.65 13.66 13.19
C VAL A 299 0.90 12.40 13.54
N LEU A 300 1.27 11.28 12.91
CA LEU A 300 0.74 9.96 13.24
C LEU A 300 1.88 8.92 13.15
N HIS A 301 1.94 8.01 14.11
CA HIS A 301 2.89 6.89 14.15
C HIS A 301 4.34 7.29 13.82
N GLY A 302 4.78 8.46 14.31
CA GLY A 302 6.16 8.92 14.20
C GLY A 302 6.52 9.69 12.93
N MET A 303 5.55 10.06 12.11
CA MET A 303 5.75 10.84 10.88
C MET A 303 4.80 12.02 10.80
N PHE A 304 5.23 13.12 10.18
CA PHE A 304 4.34 14.21 9.75
C PHE A 304 3.80 13.88 8.35
N THR A 305 2.46 13.86 8.21
CA THR A 305 1.78 13.46 6.98
C THR A 305 0.34 14.00 6.93
N TYR A 306 -0.48 13.52 5.99
CA TYR A 306 -1.94 13.67 6.03
C TYR A 306 -2.57 12.56 6.87
N LEU A 307 -3.56 12.92 7.69
CA LEU A 307 -4.36 11.96 8.47
C LEU A 307 -5.81 12.44 8.64
N LEU A 308 -6.69 11.48 8.94
CA LEU A 308 -8.07 11.76 9.31
C LEU A 308 -8.11 12.07 10.81
N GLN A 309 -8.35 13.35 11.15
CA GLN A 309 -8.39 13.87 12.51
C GLN A 309 -9.47 14.93 12.64
N ASP A 310 -9.96 15.11 13.87
CA ASP A 310 -10.88 16.17 14.23
C ASP A 310 -10.15 17.51 14.47
N GLU A 311 -10.91 18.54 14.84
CA GLU A 311 -10.38 19.89 15.11
C GLU A 311 -9.42 19.95 16.30
N CYS A 312 -9.49 18.97 17.20
CA CYS A 312 -8.58 18.80 18.35
C CYS A 312 -7.35 17.95 18.05
N GLY A 313 -7.20 17.48 16.80
CA GLY A 313 -6.11 16.62 16.38
C GLY A 313 -6.28 15.15 16.80
N GLN A 314 -7.48 14.73 17.24
CA GLN A 314 -7.75 13.33 17.55
C GLN A 314 -8.06 12.55 16.28
N VAL A 315 -7.44 11.38 16.16
CA VAL A 315 -7.66 10.49 15.01
C VAL A 315 -9.10 10.01 14.96
N ILE A 316 -9.76 10.27 13.84
CA ILE A 316 -11.15 9.84 13.58
C ILE A 316 -11.17 8.34 13.25
N GLU A 317 -12.21 7.63 13.67
CA GLU A 317 -12.42 6.22 13.29
C GLU A 317 -12.71 6.16 11.79
N THR A 318 -11.95 5.30 11.10
CA THR A 318 -12.04 5.11 9.66
C THR A 318 -12.99 3.97 9.30
N HIS A 319 -13.41 3.93 8.04
CA HIS A 319 -14.21 2.84 7.49
C HIS A 319 -13.78 2.49 6.06
N SER A 320 -13.62 1.22 5.81
CA SER A 320 -13.49 0.62 4.48
C SER A 320 -13.96 -0.83 4.52
N ILE A 321 -14.61 -1.31 3.47
CA ILE A 321 -14.88 -2.73 3.27
C ILE A 321 -13.57 -3.53 3.20
N SER A 322 -12.50 -2.89 2.73
CA SER A 322 -11.16 -3.46 2.66
C SER A 322 -10.36 -3.15 3.91
N ALA A 323 -10.07 -4.16 4.73
CA ALA A 323 -9.29 -4.00 5.95
C ALA A 323 -7.86 -3.48 5.70
N GLY A 324 -7.28 -3.72 4.52
CA GLY A 324 -5.95 -3.23 4.17
C GLY A 324 -5.90 -1.75 3.79
N LEU A 325 -7.05 -1.11 3.51
CA LEU A 325 -7.18 0.32 3.28
C LEU A 325 -7.78 1.06 4.48
N ASP A 326 -8.23 0.36 5.52
CA ASP A 326 -8.82 0.93 6.72
C ASP A 326 -7.76 1.47 7.68
N TYR A 327 -7.17 2.62 7.30
CA TYR A 327 -6.10 3.27 8.03
C TYR A 327 -6.22 4.80 7.93
N PRO A 328 -6.11 5.53 9.05
CA PRO A 328 -6.37 6.97 9.09
C PRO A 328 -5.20 7.85 8.64
N GLY A 329 -4.13 7.28 8.11
CA GLY A 329 -2.94 8.00 7.67
C GLY A 329 -2.44 7.52 6.31
N VAL A 330 -1.39 8.16 5.81
CA VAL A 330 -0.77 7.80 4.52
C VAL A 330 0.74 8.03 4.58
N GLY A 331 1.49 7.36 3.71
CA GLY A 331 2.93 7.56 3.60
C GLY A 331 3.30 9.01 3.30
N PRO A 332 4.35 9.55 3.95
CA PRO A 332 4.74 10.96 3.80
C PRO A 332 5.17 11.32 2.37
N GLU A 333 5.70 10.37 1.62
CA GLU A 333 6.03 10.57 0.21
C GLU A 333 4.78 10.78 -0.64
N HIS A 334 3.68 10.08 -0.37
CA HIS A 334 2.38 10.34 -1.01
C HIS A 334 1.85 11.74 -0.68
N ALA A 335 2.03 12.22 0.56
CA ALA A 335 1.69 13.58 0.95
C ALA A 335 2.48 14.62 0.10
N MET A 336 3.77 14.39 -0.09
CA MET A 336 4.59 15.21 -0.98
C MET A 336 4.11 15.14 -2.44
N LEU A 337 3.88 13.95 -2.97
CA LEU A 337 3.43 13.76 -4.35
C LEU A 337 2.07 14.45 -4.62
N LYS A 338 1.18 14.49 -3.62
CA LYS A 338 -0.08 15.23 -3.68
C LYS A 338 0.16 16.74 -3.80
N VAL A 339 0.92 17.34 -2.88
CA VAL A 339 1.09 18.81 -2.85
C VAL A 339 1.92 19.32 -4.00
N THR A 340 2.85 18.52 -4.51
CA THR A 340 3.61 18.81 -5.73
C THR A 340 2.82 18.54 -7.01
N LYS A 341 1.62 17.95 -6.90
CA LYS A 341 0.79 17.52 -8.02
C LYS A 341 1.47 16.53 -8.97
N ARG A 342 2.49 15.81 -8.46
CA ARG A 342 3.14 14.75 -9.25
C ARG A 342 2.24 13.52 -9.35
N ALA A 343 1.46 13.23 -8.33
CA ALA A 343 0.43 12.22 -8.37
C ALA A 343 -0.93 12.82 -8.01
N ARG A 344 -1.98 12.31 -8.64
CA ARG A 344 -3.37 12.62 -8.28
C ARG A 344 -3.94 11.51 -7.42
N TYR A 345 -4.87 11.87 -6.54
CA TYR A 345 -5.54 10.93 -5.66
C TYR A 345 -7.04 11.09 -5.80
N VAL A 346 -7.71 9.97 -5.97
CA VAL A 346 -9.16 9.85 -6.16
C VAL A 346 -9.74 8.87 -5.16
N THR A 347 -11.04 8.82 -5.03
CA THR A 347 -11.73 7.91 -4.11
C THR A 347 -12.60 6.93 -4.87
N CYS A 348 -12.73 5.72 -4.33
CA CYS A 348 -13.64 4.70 -4.79
C CYS A 348 -14.43 4.19 -3.59
N THR A 349 -15.75 4.13 -3.70
CA THR A 349 -16.65 3.66 -2.63
C THR A 349 -16.62 2.14 -2.47
N ASP A 350 -17.17 1.64 -1.35
CA ASP A 350 -17.28 0.21 -1.08
C ASP A 350 -18.11 -0.50 -2.18
N ASP A 351 -19.23 0.11 -2.62
CA ASP A 351 -20.05 -0.43 -3.70
C ASP A 351 -19.29 -0.54 -5.02
N GLU A 352 -18.57 0.52 -5.40
CA GLU A 352 -17.74 0.53 -6.62
C GLU A 352 -16.60 -0.50 -6.53
N ALA A 353 -15.95 -0.63 -5.38
CA ALA A 353 -14.91 -1.62 -5.17
C ALA A 353 -15.44 -3.05 -5.31
N VAL A 354 -16.63 -3.35 -4.75
CA VAL A 354 -17.28 -4.65 -4.92
C VAL A 354 -17.64 -4.89 -6.39
N GLN A 355 -18.10 -3.89 -7.14
CA GLN A 355 -18.33 -4.03 -8.58
C GLN A 355 -17.02 -4.31 -9.33
N GLY A 356 -15.92 -3.62 -9.01
CA GLY A 356 -14.59 -3.91 -9.57
C GLY A 356 -14.14 -5.35 -9.29
N PHE A 357 -14.34 -5.84 -8.06
CA PHE A 357 -14.08 -7.22 -7.67
C PHE A 357 -14.86 -8.21 -8.54
N LEU A 358 -16.18 -8.02 -8.67
CA LEU A 358 -17.05 -8.91 -9.43
C LEU A 358 -16.75 -8.87 -10.93
N THR A 359 -16.49 -7.69 -11.47
CA THR A 359 -16.24 -7.50 -12.90
C THR A 359 -14.95 -8.18 -13.32
N LEU A 360 -13.84 -7.95 -12.60
CA LEU A 360 -12.57 -8.61 -12.90
C LEU A 360 -12.69 -10.13 -12.76
N SER A 361 -13.38 -10.60 -11.70
CA SER A 361 -13.57 -12.05 -11.48
C SER A 361 -14.33 -12.72 -12.64
N ARG A 362 -15.36 -12.05 -13.16
CA ARG A 362 -16.21 -12.62 -14.23
C ARG A 362 -15.58 -12.52 -15.62
N LEU A 363 -14.88 -11.43 -15.89
CA LEU A 363 -14.31 -11.18 -17.21
C LEU A 363 -12.96 -11.86 -17.43
N GLU A 364 -12.09 -11.83 -16.41
CA GLU A 364 -10.73 -12.33 -16.53
C GLU A 364 -10.47 -13.63 -15.74
N GLY A 365 -11.44 -14.10 -14.95
CA GLY A 365 -11.24 -15.26 -14.06
C GLY A 365 -10.23 -15.00 -12.94
N ILE A 366 -10.00 -13.73 -12.61
CA ILE A 366 -9.06 -13.31 -11.57
C ILE A 366 -9.85 -12.75 -10.40
N ILE A 367 -9.75 -13.37 -9.23
CA ILE A 367 -10.37 -12.89 -8.00
C ILE A 367 -9.40 -11.95 -7.28
N PRO A 368 -9.57 -10.61 -7.38
CA PRO A 368 -8.68 -9.65 -6.75
C PRO A 368 -8.96 -9.56 -5.25
N ALA A 369 -7.99 -9.09 -4.45
CA ALA A 369 -8.30 -8.61 -3.12
C ALA A 369 -9.19 -7.35 -3.18
N LEU A 370 -9.95 -7.06 -2.12
CA LEU A 370 -10.78 -5.85 -2.08
C LEU A 370 -9.95 -4.57 -2.17
N GLU A 371 -8.69 -4.58 -1.70
CA GLU A 371 -7.78 -3.46 -1.82
C GLU A 371 -7.59 -3.02 -3.29
N PRO A 372 -7.05 -3.85 -4.20
CA PRO A 372 -6.87 -3.46 -5.60
C PRO A 372 -8.18 -3.35 -6.37
N SER A 373 -9.30 -3.89 -5.87
CA SER A 373 -10.60 -3.75 -6.51
C SER A 373 -11.05 -2.28 -6.62
N HIS A 374 -10.61 -1.41 -5.69
CA HIS A 374 -10.80 0.04 -5.79
C HIS A 374 -10.09 0.60 -7.03
N ALA A 375 -8.83 0.20 -7.24
CA ALA A 375 -8.05 0.63 -8.40
C ALA A 375 -8.61 0.08 -9.72
N ILE A 376 -9.08 -1.17 -9.73
CA ILE A 376 -9.73 -1.80 -10.89
C ILE A 376 -11.01 -1.04 -11.28
N SER A 377 -11.88 -0.76 -10.30
CA SER A 377 -13.12 -0.01 -10.56
C SER A 377 -12.85 1.36 -11.18
N TYR A 378 -11.95 2.12 -10.57
CA TYR A 378 -11.57 3.43 -11.10
C TYR A 378 -10.93 3.35 -12.48
N SER A 379 -10.10 2.34 -12.73
CA SER A 379 -9.41 2.20 -14.02
C SER A 379 -10.36 1.89 -15.18
N MET A 380 -11.46 1.19 -14.93
CA MET A 380 -12.50 0.96 -15.94
C MET A 380 -13.21 2.27 -16.32
N GLU A 381 -13.50 3.13 -15.35
CA GLU A 381 -14.10 4.44 -15.63
C GLU A 381 -13.10 5.37 -16.34
N LEU A 382 -11.85 5.41 -15.89
CA LEU A 382 -10.80 6.19 -16.52
C LEU A 382 -10.58 5.76 -17.98
N ALA A 383 -10.58 4.45 -18.26
CA ALA A 383 -10.35 3.93 -19.61
C ALA A 383 -11.38 4.45 -20.62
N LYS A 384 -12.64 4.65 -20.21
CA LYS A 384 -13.70 5.19 -21.08
C LYS A 384 -13.42 6.62 -21.57
N GLU A 385 -12.66 7.38 -20.78
CA GLU A 385 -12.32 8.78 -21.04
C GLU A 385 -11.01 8.94 -21.84
N MET A 386 -10.29 7.83 -22.10
CA MET A 386 -8.99 7.80 -22.77
C MET A 386 -9.09 7.17 -24.16
N ASP A 387 -8.10 7.44 -25.00
CA ASP A 387 -8.03 6.88 -26.33
C ASP A 387 -7.69 5.38 -26.29
N LYS A 388 -8.09 4.64 -27.35
CA LYS A 388 -7.87 3.18 -27.44
C LYS A 388 -6.41 2.76 -27.48
N ASP A 389 -5.53 3.67 -27.90
CA ASP A 389 -4.10 3.44 -27.95
C ASP A 389 -3.38 3.80 -26.65
N ASP A 390 -4.07 4.48 -25.72
CA ASP A 390 -3.55 4.78 -24.41
C ASP A 390 -3.45 3.51 -23.54
N ILE A 391 -2.56 3.53 -22.55
CA ILE A 391 -2.25 2.37 -21.71
C ILE A 391 -2.38 2.73 -20.24
N ILE A 392 -3.22 2.00 -19.54
CA ILE A 392 -3.35 2.02 -18.09
C ILE A 392 -2.71 0.77 -17.51
N VAL A 393 -1.76 0.92 -16.61
CA VAL A 393 -1.24 -0.20 -15.80
C VAL A 393 -1.80 -0.11 -14.40
N VAL A 394 -2.51 -1.16 -13.96
CA VAL A 394 -3.07 -1.28 -12.62
C VAL A 394 -2.25 -2.25 -11.79
N THR A 395 -1.80 -1.84 -10.62
CA THR A 395 -1.15 -2.76 -9.67
C THR A 395 -2.18 -3.62 -8.96
N LEU A 396 -2.30 -4.88 -9.40
CA LEU A 396 -3.13 -5.89 -8.74
C LEU A 396 -2.39 -6.43 -7.51
N SER A 397 -2.48 -5.68 -6.42
CA SER A 397 -1.59 -5.79 -5.26
C SER A 397 -1.78 -7.03 -4.38
N GLY A 398 -2.88 -7.78 -4.57
CA GLY A 398 -3.14 -9.01 -3.83
C GLY A 398 -4.33 -9.79 -4.36
N ARG A 399 -4.39 -11.09 -4.01
CA ARG A 399 -5.48 -12.01 -4.39
C ARG A 399 -6.60 -12.03 -3.37
N GLY A 400 -7.81 -12.33 -3.84
CA GLY A 400 -9.05 -12.17 -3.10
C GLY A 400 -9.54 -13.37 -2.32
N ASP A 401 -8.81 -14.49 -2.24
CA ASP A 401 -9.27 -15.69 -1.50
C ASP A 401 -9.69 -15.36 -0.05
N LYS A 402 -9.02 -14.38 0.55
CA LYS A 402 -9.32 -13.91 1.91
C LYS A 402 -10.64 -13.13 2.02
N ASP A 403 -11.14 -12.59 0.91
CA ASP A 403 -12.26 -11.62 0.87
C ASP A 403 -13.55 -12.22 0.34
N VAL A 404 -13.51 -13.44 -0.22
CA VAL A 404 -14.67 -14.10 -0.86
C VAL A 404 -15.89 -14.15 0.08
N GLN A 405 -15.68 -14.55 1.35
CA GLN A 405 -16.76 -14.61 2.33
C GLN A 405 -17.33 -13.22 2.65
N LEU A 406 -16.45 -12.22 2.79
CA LEU A 406 -16.84 -10.84 3.07
C LEU A 406 -17.69 -10.26 1.92
N VAL A 407 -17.28 -10.51 0.68
CA VAL A 407 -18.02 -10.08 -0.52
C VAL A 407 -19.38 -10.80 -0.60
N GLN A 408 -19.45 -12.10 -0.30
CA GLN A 408 -20.71 -12.82 -0.23
C GLN A 408 -21.67 -12.20 0.79
N ASP A 409 -21.20 -11.99 2.02
CA ASP A 409 -22.00 -11.38 3.10
C ASP A 409 -22.50 -9.97 2.72
N TYR A 410 -21.68 -9.20 2.00
CA TYR A 410 -22.02 -7.87 1.51
C TYR A 410 -23.16 -7.93 0.46
N LEU A 411 -23.05 -8.83 -0.49
CA LEU A 411 -24.05 -9.03 -1.54
C LEU A 411 -25.39 -9.51 -0.96
N ASP A 412 -25.36 -10.42 0.01
CA ASP A 412 -26.57 -10.94 0.65
C ASP A 412 -27.32 -9.84 1.42
N LYS A 413 -26.60 -8.97 2.14
CA LYS A 413 -27.18 -7.79 2.82
C LYS A 413 -27.79 -6.82 1.82
N SER A 414 -27.10 -6.50 0.73
CA SER A 414 -27.58 -5.59 -0.31
C SER A 414 -28.84 -6.11 -1.01
N ASN A 415 -28.88 -7.39 -1.32
CA ASN A 415 -30.06 -8.05 -1.92
C ASN A 415 -31.25 -8.11 -0.94
N GLY A 416 -31.00 -8.35 0.34
CA GLY A 416 -32.03 -8.31 1.39
C GLY A 416 -32.66 -6.92 1.57
N ALA A 417 -31.83 -5.86 1.49
CA ALA A 417 -32.29 -4.49 1.57
C ALA A 417 -33.15 -4.07 0.34
N LYS A 418 -32.74 -4.48 -0.87
CA LYS A 418 -33.52 -4.25 -2.11
C LYS A 418 -34.91 -4.92 -2.05
N LYS A 419 -34.97 -6.20 -1.64
CA LYS A 419 -36.26 -6.94 -1.49
C LYS A 419 -37.17 -6.30 -0.43
N LYS A 420 -36.65 -5.72 0.65
CA LYS A 420 -37.45 -4.99 1.64
C LYS A 420 -38.01 -3.68 1.07
N LYS A 421 -37.23 -2.91 0.31
CA LYS A 421 -37.71 -1.66 -0.33
C LYS A 421 -38.79 -1.94 -1.37
N GLU A 422 -38.67 -2.99 -2.17
CA GLU A 422 -39.69 -3.40 -3.16
C GLU A 422 -40.98 -3.87 -2.52
N LYS A 423 -40.93 -4.49 -1.31
CA LYS A 423 -42.13 -4.89 -0.55
C LYS A 423 -42.85 -3.72 0.12
N HIS A 424 -42.15 -2.58 0.38
CA HIS A 424 -42.75 -1.37 0.97
C HIS A 424 -43.23 -0.38 -0.09
N ALA A 425 -42.88 -0.59 -1.36
CA ALA A 425 -43.34 0.21 -2.50
C ALA A 425 -44.56 -0.36 -3.24
N LYS A 426 -44.97 -1.57 -2.84
CA LYS A 426 -46.25 -2.24 -3.25
C LYS A 426 -47.27 -2.16 -2.12
#